data_ab25b4e0589111c1ef008e8360373e98
#
_entry.id   ab25b4e0589111c1ef008e8360373e98
#
_cell.length_a   1.000
_cell.length_b   1.000
_cell.length_c   1.000
_cell.angle_alpha   90.00
_cell.angle_beta   90.00
_cell.angle_gamma   90.00
#
_symmetry.space_group_name_H-M   'P 1'
#
loop_
_entity.id
_entity.type
_entity.pdbx_description
1 polymer ?
#
loop_
_entity_poly.entity_id
_entity_poly.type
_entity_poly.pdbx_seq_one_letter_code
_entity_poly.pdbx_strand_id
1 'polypeptide(L)'
;MKTEANYMQLCLGTVQFGLDYGITGQKKPPQEYAVECLDYATQNGILAIDTAAAYGTAEEVVGTFLAKKTIPRNKLFISTKLLHNILDECPPEDYKRVIQESLYRSLRRLHLDYI
;
A
#
# COMPACT_ATOMS: atom_id res chain seq x y z
N MET A 1 -27.48 12.09 23.04
CA MET A 1 -26.99 10.86 22.39
C MET A 1 -26.25 11.27 21.12
N LYS A 2 -24.93 11.07 21.08
CA LYS A 2 -24.18 11.31 19.86
C LYS A 2 -24.53 10.18 18.89
N THR A 3 -25.28 10.47 17.83
CA THR A 3 -25.30 9.62 16.67
C THR A 3 -23.85 9.57 16.16
N GLU A 4 -23.23 8.41 16.20
CA GLU A 4 -22.01 8.21 15.45
C GLU A 4 -22.35 8.49 14.00
N ALA A 5 -21.95 9.68 13.53
CA ALA A 5 -22.02 9.97 12.13
C ALA A 5 -21.17 8.91 11.45
N ASN A 6 -21.75 8.14 10.54
CA ASN A 6 -20.99 7.27 9.63
C ASN A 6 -20.14 8.19 8.76
N TYR A 7 -18.98 8.60 9.29
CA TYR A 7 -18.02 9.31 8.48
C TYR A 7 -17.54 8.36 7.40
N MET A 8 -17.74 8.74 6.16
CA MET A 8 -17.12 8.07 5.06
C MET A 8 -15.61 8.15 5.27
N GLN A 9 -15.00 7.01 5.59
CA GLN A 9 -13.55 6.97 5.77
C GLN A 9 -12.89 7.03 4.41
N LEU A 10 -11.92 7.94 4.28
CA LEU A 10 -11.11 8.03 3.09
C LEU A 10 -10.00 6.99 3.12
N CYS A 11 -9.71 6.43 1.96
CA CYS A 11 -8.57 5.54 1.76
C CYS A 11 -7.63 6.19 0.75
N LEU A 12 -6.35 6.30 1.11
CA LEU A 12 -5.33 6.87 0.25
C LEU A 12 -4.77 5.81 -0.70
N GLY A 13 -5.00 5.99 -2.00
CA GLY A 13 -4.38 5.17 -3.05
C GLY A 13 -2.93 5.61 -3.30
N THR A 14 -2.06 4.67 -3.65
CA THR A 14 -0.61 4.92 -3.75
C THR A 14 -0.01 4.65 -5.12
N VAL A 15 -0.81 4.36 -6.13
CA VAL A 15 -0.31 4.04 -7.47
C VAL A 15 0.61 5.15 -8.02
N GLN A 16 0.27 6.41 -7.77
CA GLN A 16 1.05 7.57 -8.22
C GLN A 16 2.36 7.76 -7.46
N PHE A 17 2.51 7.12 -6.31
CA PHE A 17 3.78 7.11 -5.57
C PHE A 17 4.76 6.05 -6.10
N GLY A 18 4.29 5.10 -6.86
CA GLY A 18 5.06 3.95 -7.31
C GLY A 18 5.49 3.99 -8.77
N LEU A 19 4.74 4.69 -9.62
CA LEU A 19 5.01 4.76 -11.05
C LEU A 19 4.40 6.03 -11.68
N ASP A 20 4.84 6.34 -12.89
CA ASP A 20 4.23 7.41 -13.67
C ASP A 20 2.81 6.98 -14.04
N TYR A 21 1.82 7.74 -13.61
CA TYR A 21 0.42 7.34 -13.74
C TYR A 21 -0.51 8.55 -13.92
N GLY A 22 -1.56 8.34 -14.70
CA GLY A 22 -2.60 9.33 -14.92
C GLY A 22 -2.71 9.80 -16.37
N ILE A 23 -3.86 10.38 -16.71
CA ILE A 23 -4.20 10.81 -18.07
C ILE A 23 -3.25 11.88 -18.59
N THR A 24 -2.68 12.70 -17.71
CA THR A 24 -1.77 13.80 -18.06
C THR A 24 -0.31 13.37 -18.14
N GLY A 25 0.02 12.08 -18.00
CA GLY A 25 1.39 11.60 -18.00
C GLY A 25 2.20 12.09 -16.80
N GLN A 26 1.56 12.27 -15.66
CA GLN A 26 2.18 12.81 -14.46
C GLN A 26 3.32 11.91 -13.99
N LYS A 27 4.46 12.51 -13.70
CA LYS A 27 5.63 11.80 -13.21
C LYS A 27 5.48 11.37 -11.75
N LYS A 28 6.04 10.23 -11.42
CA LYS A 28 6.15 9.77 -10.04
C LYS A 28 6.94 10.81 -9.21
N PRO A 29 6.42 11.22 -8.03
CA PRO A 29 7.14 12.14 -7.17
C PRO A 29 8.38 11.47 -6.55
N PRO A 30 9.35 12.27 -6.06
CA PRO A 30 10.42 11.73 -5.23
C PRO A 30 9.86 10.97 -4.02
N GLN A 31 10.55 9.90 -3.60
CA GLN A 31 10.10 9.07 -2.49
C GLN A 31 9.87 9.86 -1.20
N GLU A 32 10.77 10.79 -0.90
CA GLU A 32 10.67 11.65 0.29
C GLU A 32 9.36 12.45 0.32
N TYR A 33 9.00 13.04 -0.81
CA TYR A 33 7.74 13.77 -0.94
C TYR A 33 6.52 12.84 -0.76
N ALA A 34 6.57 11.64 -1.33
CA ALA A 34 5.48 10.66 -1.18
C ALA A 34 5.32 10.22 0.29
N VAL A 35 6.43 10.02 1.00
CA VAL A 35 6.42 9.70 2.44
C VAL A 35 5.84 10.87 3.25
N GLU A 36 6.19 12.11 2.95
CA GLU A 36 5.61 13.30 3.58
C GLU A 36 4.09 13.39 3.35
N CYS A 37 3.62 13.05 2.15
CA CYS A 37 2.19 12.99 1.85
C CYS A 37 1.46 11.95 2.73
N LEU A 38 2.06 10.77 2.92
CA LEU A 38 1.52 9.74 3.80
C LEU A 38 1.50 10.19 5.27
N ASP A 39 2.57 10.82 5.73
CA ASP A 39 2.63 11.41 7.07
C ASP A 39 1.51 12.45 7.27
N TYR A 40 1.37 13.37 6.35
CA TYR A 40 0.36 14.42 6.41
C TYR A 40 -1.06 13.84 6.41
N ALA A 41 -1.34 12.91 5.50
CA ALA A 41 -2.65 12.29 5.38
C ALA A 41 -3.04 11.54 6.67
N THR A 42 -2.13 10.75 7.22
CA THR A 42 -2.40 9.95 8.43
C THR A 42 -2.54 10.82 9.67
N GLN A 43 -1.77 11.89 9.80
CA GLN A 43 -1.92 12.87 10.88
C GLN A 43 -3.25 13.63 10.82
N ASN A 44 -3.87 13.70 9.65
CA ASN A 44 -5.18 14.32 9.43
C ASN A 44 -6.34 13.30 9.37
N GLY A 45 -6.13 12.09 9.85
CA GLY A 45 -7.18 11.08 10.04
C GLY A 45 -7.45 10.15 8.87
N ILE A 46 -6.65 10.18 7.81
CA ILE A 46 -6.72 9.17 6.74
C ILE A 46 -5.88 7.97 7.16
N LEU A 47 -6.53 6.97 7.75
CA LEU A 47 -5.86 5.83 8.35
C LEU A 47 -5.89 4.56 7.49
N ALA A 48 -6.48 4.62 6.32
CA ALA A 48 -6.51 3.53 5.35
C ALA A 48 -5.60 3.86 4.15
N ILE A 49 -4.73 2.93 3.80
CA ILE A 49 -3.77 3.06 2.69
C ILE A 49 -3.92 1.85 1.78
N ASP A 50 -4.14 2.08 0.50
CA ASP A 50 -4.25 1.04 -0.53
C ASP A 50 -3.04 1.07 -1.45
N THR A 51 -2.40 -0.08 -1.61
CA THR A 51 -1.26 -0.27 -2.50
C THR A 51 -1.39 -1.59 -3.26
N ALA A 52 -0.41 -1.93 -4.06
CA ALA A 52 -0.35 -3.20 -4.79
C ALA A 52 1.09 -3.52 -5.22
N ALA A 53 1.39 -4.80 -5.36
CA ALA A 53 2.66 -5.26 -5.93
C ALA A 53 2.88 -4.73 -7.36
N ALA A 54 1.80 -4.46 -8.10
CA ALA A 54 1.85 -3.94 -9.47
C ALA A 54 2.11 -2.42 -9.56
N TYR A 55 2.13 -1.69 -8.44
CA TYR A 55 2.28 -0.23 -8.44
C TYR A 55 3.75 0.22 -8.38
N GLY A 56 4.61 -0.40 -9.16
CA GLY A 56 6.02 -0.02 -9.20
C GLY A 56 6.69 -0.08 -7.83
N THR A 57 7.16 1.05 -7.33
CA THR A 57 7.83 1.16 -6.02
C THR A 57 6.90 1.57 -4.88
N ALA A 58 5.58 1.57 -5.08
CA ALA A 58 4.61 2.06 -4.08
C ALA A 58 4.68 1.30 -2.74
N GLU A 59 4.83 -0.03 -2.76
CA GLU A 59 4.96 -0.81 -1.52
C GLU A 59 6.22 -0.41 -0.72
N GLU A 60 7.31 -0.10 -1.39
CA GLU A 60 8.56 0.37 -0.74
C GLU A 60 8.39 1.77 -0.15
N VAL A 61 7.67 2.66 -0.83
CA VAL A 61 7.34 4.00 -0.32
C VAL A 61 6.49 3.89 0.94
N VAL A 62 5.42 3.09 0.89
CA VAL A 62 4.57 2.83 2.07
C VAL A 62 5.38 2.19 3.19
N GLY A 63 6.25 1.23 2.87
CA GLY A 63 7.15 0.58 3.83
C GLY A 63 8.08 1.57 4.52
N THR A 64 8.66 2.51 3.79
CA THR A 64 9.50 3.57 4.35
C THR A 64 8.70 4.45 5.33
N PHE A 65 7.47 4.80 4.97
CA PHE A 65 6.56 5.51 5.87
C PHE A 65 6.26 4.70 7.13
N LEU A 66 5.88 3.43 6.98
CA LEU A 66 5.53 2.54 8.11
C LEU A 66 6.71 2.31 9.06
N ALA A 67 7.93 2.24 8.53
CA ALA A 67 9.15 2.06 9.33
C ALA A 67 9.44 3.24 10.27
N LYS A 68 8.92 4.42 9.99
CA LYS A 68 9.02 5.60 10.88
C LYS A 68 8.21 5.43 12.16
N LYS A 69 7.20 4.57 12.17
CA LYS A 69 6.33 4.28 13.34
C LYS A 69 5.68 5.52 13.97
N THR A 70 5.35 6.53 13.17
CA THR A 70 4.68 7.74 13.62
C THR A 70 3.23 7.50 14.02
N ILE A 71 2.60 6.48 13.44
CA ILE A 71 1.25 5.98 13.78
C ILE A 71 1.37 4.52 14.20
N PRO A 72 0.75 4.09 15.31
CA PRO A 72 0.74 2.67 15.68
C PRO A 72 0.13 1.80 14.59
N ARG A 73 0.77 0.65 14.28
CA ARG A 73 0.33 -0.25 13.20
C ARG A 73 -1.14 -0.68 13.34
N ASN A 74 -1.60 -0.92 14.57
CA ASN A 74 -2.97 -1.35 14.86
C ASN A 74 -4.04 -0.27 14.59
N LYS A 75 -3.62 0.95 14.32
CA LYS A 75 -4.53 2.04 13.94
C LYS A 75 -4.58 2.25 12.43
N LEU A 76 -3.75 1.58 11.67
CA LEU A 76 -3.68 1.69 10.22
C LEU A 76 -4.32 0.48 9.56
N PHE A 77 -5.17 0.73 8.58
CA PHE A 77 -5.63 -0.29 7.65
C PHE A 77 -4.75 -0.22 6.40
N ILE A 78 -4.02 -1.29 6.13
CA ILE A 78 -3.15 -1.40 4.96
C ILE A 78 -3.68 -2.52 4.08
N SER A 79 -3.94 -2.23 2.81
CA SER A 79 -4.26 -3.24 1.82
C SER A 79 -3.24 -3.26 0.70
N THR A 80 -2.90 -4.44 0.25
CA THR A 80 -2.11 -4.64 -0.97
C THR A 80 -2.73 -5.75 -1.81
N LYS A 81 -2.20 -5.96 -3.00
CA LYS A 81 -2.73 -6.92 -3.96
C LYS A 81 -1.60 -7.69 -4.59
N LEU A 82 -1.83 -8.97 -4.86
CA LEU A 82 -0.95 -9.78 -5.71
C LEU A 82 -0.96 -9.24 -7.14
N LEU A 83 0.07 -9.54 -7.90
CA LEU A 83 0.06 -9.28 -9.34
C LEU A 83 -1.13 -10.01 -9.98
N HIS A 84 -1.87 -9.29 -10.83
CA HIS A 84 -3.10 -9.81 -11.44
C HIS A 84 -2.90 -11.06 -12.32
N ASN A 85 -1.70 -11.24 -12.85
CA ASN A 85 -1.34 -12.34 -13.75
C ASN A 85 -0.39 -13.37 -13.13
N ILE A 86 -0.26 -13.39 -11.82
CA ILE A 86 0.75 -14.18 -11.10
C ILE A 86 0.63 -15.70 -11.32
N LEU A 87 -0.57 -16.16 -11.68
CA LEU A 87 -0.85 -17.59 -11.89
C LEU A 87 -1.03 -17.96 -13.37
N ASP A 88 -0.94 -17.03 -14.31
CA ASP A 88 -1.29 -17.27 -15.72
C ASP A 88 -0.48 -18.40 -16.37
N GLU A 89 0.80 -18.50 -16.09
CA GLU A 89 1.70 -19.55 -16.62
C GLU A 89 2.18 -20.50 -15.53
N CYS A 90 1.51 -20.49 -14.38
CA CYS A 90 1.90 -21.29 -13.23
C CYS A 90 1.11 -22.60 -13.19
N PRO A 91 1.76 -23.77 -13.06
CA PRO A 91 1.04 -25.02 -12.88
C PRO A 91 0.29 -25.05 -11.54
N PRO A 92 -0.92 -25.65 -11.50
CA PRO A 92 -1.77 -25.63 -10.30
C PRO A 92 -1.12 -26.12 -9.02
N GLU A 93 -0.23 -27.09 -9.11
CA GLU A 93 0.54 -27.63 -7.98
C GLU A 93 1.44 -26.57 -7.31
N ASP A 94 1.80 -25.53 -8.03
CA ASP A 94 2.65 -24.43 -7.55
C ASP A 94 1.88 -23.21 -7.05
N TYR A 95 0.58 -23.14 -7.21
CA TYR A 95 -0.22 -21.95 -6.85
C TYR A 95 0.03 -21.50 -5.42
N LYS A 96 -0.04 -22.41 -4.48
CA LYS A 96 0.17 -22.09 -3.05
C LYS A 96 1.54 -21.45 -2.81
N ARG A 97 2.59 -22.06 -3.35
CA ARG A 97 3.96 -21.57 -3.20
C ARG A 97 4.12 -20.17 -3.82
N VAL A 98 3.64 -19.99 -5.04
CA VAL A 98 3.75 -18.71 -5.76
C VAL A 98 3.01 -17.58 -5.04
N ILE A 99 1.81 -17.84 -4.54
CA ILE A 99 1.03 -16.87 -3.77
C ILE A 99 1.75 -16.51 -2.47
N GLN A 100 2.24 -17.50 -1.72
CA GLN A 100 2.96 -17.25 -0.47
C GLN A 100 4.24 -16.45 -0.67
N GLU A 101 5.03 -16.79 -1.68
CA GLU A 101 6.26 -16.07 -2.00
C GLU A 101 5.98 -14.60 -2.37
N SER A 102 4.90 -14.36 -3.12
CA SER A 102 4.49 -13.01 -3.48
C SER A 102 4.04 -12.21 -2.24
N LEU A 103 3.24 -12.83 -1.37
CA LEU A 103 2.84 -12.21 -0.11
C LEU A 103 4.05 -11.84 0.76
N TYR A 104 4.99 -12.75 0.93
CA TYR A 104 6.20 -12.47 1.72
C TYR A 104 7.04 -11.35 1.11
N ARG A 105 7.12 -11.24 -0.20
CA ARG A 105 7.79 -10.11 -0.85
C ARG A 105 7.11 -8.78 -0.54
N SER A 106 5.78 -8.75 -0.61
CA SER A 106 5.01 -7.55 -0.25
C SER A 106 5.21 -7.18 1.22
N LEU A 107 5.13 -8.13 2.15
CA LEU A 107 5.36 -7.88 3.57
C LEU A 107 6.76 -7.31 3.84
N ARG A 108 7.78 -7.84 3.16
CA ARG A 108 9.16 -7.30 3.28
C ARG A 108 9.28 -5.87 2.78
N ARG A 109 8.68 -5.55 1.62
CA ARG A 109 8.68 -4.17 1.08
C ARG A 109 7.95 -3.20 2.00
N LEU A 110 6.85 -3.66 2.59
CA LEU A 110 6.02 -2.87 3.50
C LEU A 110 6.59 -2.79 4.92
N HIS A 111 7.64 -3.55 5.25
CA HIS A 111 8.17 -3.69 6.61
C HIS A 111 7.11 -4.14 7.62
N LEU A 112 6.26 -5.10 7.22
CA LEU A 112 5.16 -5.62 8.03
C LEU A 112 5.29 -7.12 8.27
N ASP A 113 4.74 -7.58 9.40
CA ASP A 113 4.62 -8.99 9.74
C ASP A 113 3.26 -9.57 9.32
N TYR A 114 2.28 -8.71 9.14
CA TYR A 114 0.91 -9.10 8.74
C TYR A 114 0.27 -8.01 7.89
N ILE A 115 -0.76 -8.41 7.15
CA ILE A 115 -1.56 -7.53 6.33
C ILE A 115 -3.04 -7.90 6.51
#